data_de9f4404bc5fa5927d8a7cbf355e6c85
#
_entry.id   de9f4404bc5fa5927d8a7cbf355e6c85
#
_cell.length_a   1.000
_cell.length_b   1.000
_cell.length_c   1.000
_cell.angle_alpha   90.00
_cell.angle_beta   90.00
_cell.angle_gamma   90.00
#
_symmetry.space_group_name_H-M   'P 1'
#
loop_
_entity.id
_entity.type
_entity.pdbx_description
1 polymer ?
#
loop_
_entity_poly.entity_id
_entity_poly.type
_entity_poly.pdbx_seq_one_letter_code
_entity_poly.pdbx_strand_id
1 'polypeptide(L)'
;MIEETRRIEESTGEIKSTKVRHIAAAWDEERGYLFWARKSFAKSFIDVPFPRGMSHAEIGKLAILAKHIWSTSNMLGYRGSGGAKPYTAEQMGRIIGLKEYQASAFVRKLIHLGVVARVEIQIGKDKEQREIQYYLNPIYFFSSNRIPLNLYLIFRKQLDKVLPGWVKEEFGKQNVKG
;
A
#
# COMPACT_ATOMS: atom_id res chain seq x y z
N MET A 1 -6.71 20.22 23.54
CA MET A 1 -6.66 21.64 23.15
C MET A 1 -7.74 21.86 22.11
N ILE A 2 -8.63 22.81 22.36
CA ILE A 2 -9.72 23.17 21.42
C ILE A 2 -9.29 24.48 20.78
N GLU A 3 -9.16 24.52 19.46
CA GLU A 3 -8.90 25.74 18.70
C GLU A 3 -10.23 26.24 18.15
N GLU A 4 -10.64 27.41 18.60
CA GLU A 4 -11.87 28.05 18.16
C GLU A 4 -11.52 29.23 17.25
N THR A 5 -11.93 29.18 15.99
CA THR A 5 -11.76 30.32 15.05
C THR A 5 -13.13 30.90 14.77
N ARG A 6 -13.32 32.16 15.12
CA ARG A 6 -14.55 32.93 14.87
C ARG A 6 -14.36 33.87 13.69
N ARG A 7 -15.29 33.84 12.74
CA ARG A 7 -15.39 34.84 11.69
C ARG A 7 -16.39 35.93 12.14
N ILE A 8 -15.91 37.12 12.28
CA ILE A 8 -16.71 38.29 12.70
C ILE A 8 -16.90 39.18 11.47
N GLU A 9 -18.11 39.72 11.28
CA GLU A 9 -18.37 40.73 10.28
C GLU A 9 -17.91 42.09 10.82
N GLU A 10 -16.98 42.75 10.11
CA GLU A 10 -16.37 43.99 10.56
C GLU A 10 -17.36 45.15 10.71
N SER A 11 -18.47 45.14 9.94
CA SER A 11 -19.48 46.21 9.94
C SER A 11 -20.49 46.13 11.08
N THR A 12 -20.81 44.91 11.55
CA THR A 12 -21.87 44.71 12.56
C THR A 12 -21.35 44.08 13.85
N GLY A 13 -20.13 43.54 13.86
CA GLY A 13 -19.58 42.83 15.00
C GLY A 13 -20.22 41.44 15.22
N GLU A 14 -21.10 41.00 14.33
CA GLU A 14 -21.77 39.70 14.45
C GLU A 14 -20.88 38.54 14.07
N ILE A 15 -20.99 37.44 14.83
CA ILE A 15 -20.25 36.18 14.56
C ILE A 15 -20.94 35.43 13.42
N LYS A 16 -20.44 35.54 12.20
CA LYS A 16 -20.98 34.83 11.02
C LYS A 16 -20.70 33.33 10.99
N SER A 17 -19.63 32.88 11.59
CA SER A 17 -19.35 31.44 11.72
C SER A 17 -18.34 31.17 12.82
N THR A 18 -18.57 30.11 13.57
CA THR A 18 -17.63 29.55 14.53
C THR A 18 -17.14 28.24 13.99
N LYS A 19 -15.83 28.12 13.72
CA LYS A 19 -15.18 26.85 13.37
C LYS A 19 -14.48 26.33 14.61
N VAL A 20 -15.07 25.33 15.24
CA VAL A 20 -14.43 24.59 16.34
C VAL A 20 -13.61 23.47 15.72
N ARG A 21 -12.29 23.59 15.73
CA ARG A 21 -11.41 22.44 15.51
C ARG A 21 -11.22 21.76 16.85
N HIS A 22 -11.86 20.63 17.02
CA HIS A 22 -11.37 19.66 17.97
C HIS A 22 -10.02 19.20 17.46
N ILE A 23 -8.94 19.75 17.98
CA ILE A 23 -7.67 19.04 17.99
C ILE A 23 -7.99 17.87 18.92
N ALA A 24 -8.45 16.77 18.34
CA ALA A 24 -8.70 15.53 19.05
C ALA A 24 -7.54 15.37 20.01
N ALA A 25 -7.81 15.16 21.28
CA ALA A 25 -6.80 15.04 22.27
C ALA A 25 -5.84 13.96 21.77
N ALA A 26 -4.71 14.39 21.22
CA ALA A 26 -3.69 13.44 20.74
C ALA A 26 -3.09 12.67 21.94
N TRP A 27 -3.53 13.04 23.13
CA TRP A 27 -3.17 12.43 24.39
C TRP A 27 -4.43 11.97 25.14
N ASP A 28 -4.43 10.74 25.55
CA ASP A 28 -5.40 10.11 26.43
C ASP A 28 -4.63 9.51 27.61
N GLU A 29 -5.11 9.71 28.84
CA GLU A 29 -4.38 9.28 30.04
C GLU A 29 -4.24 7.77 30.13
N GLU A 30 -5.22 7.02 29.65
CA GLU A 30 -5.21 5.55 29.67
C GLU A 30 -4.56 4.95 28.41
N ARG A 31 -4.76 5.60 27.23
CA ARG A 31 -4.35 5.08 25.91
C ARG A 31 -3.08 5.70 25.36
N GLY A 32 -2.59 6.77 26.01
CA GLY A 32 -1.37 7.48 25.61
C GLY A 32 -1.57 8.40 24.41
N TYR A 33 -0.49 8.68 23.71
CA TYR A 33 -0.44 9.60 22.58
C TYR A 33 -0.86 8.94 21.29
N LEU A 34 -1.85 9.53 20.59
CA LEU A 34 -2.25 9.10 19.26
C LEU A 34 -1.23 9.60 18.23
N PHE A 35 -0.42 8.69 17.72
CA PHE A 35 0.57 8.99 16.70
C PHE A 35 -0.10 9.20 15.33
N TRP A 36 -0.11 10.43 14.86
CA TRP A 36 -0.64 10.79 13.55
C TRP A 36 0.40 10.54 12.47
N ALA A 37 0.31 9.43 11.79
CA ALA A 37 1.02 9.25 10.53
C ALA A 37 0.24 9.98 9.43
N ARG A 38 0.68 11.17 9.02
CA ARG A 38 0.15 11.87 7.84
C ARG A 38 0.48 11.15 6.53
N LYS A 39 1.28 10.10 6.59
CA LYS A 39 1.77 9.33 5.44
C LYS A 39 1.14 7.94 5.46
N SER A 40 1.08 7.34 4.27
CA SER A 40 0.72 5.94 4.10
C SER A 40 1.56 5.05 5.01
N PHE A 41 0.95 4.05 5.59
CA PHE A 41 1.62 3.04 6.39
C PHE A 41 1.48 1.68 5.71
N ALA A 42 2.43 0.80 5.94
CA ALA A 42 2.33 -0.61 5.60
C ALA A 42 2.23 -1.42 6.89
N LYS A 43 1.22 -2.27 6.98
CA LYS A 43 1.05 -3.23 8.06
C LYS A 43 1.82 -4.50 7.72
N SER A 44 2.47 -5.09 8.71
CA SER A 44 2.98 -6.45 8.64
C SER A 44 2.22 -7.33 9.60
N PHE A 45 1.92 -8.56 9.22
CA PHE A 45 1.19 -9.51 10.05
C PHE A 45 2.19 -10.41 10.77
N ILE A 46 2.14 -10.40 12.10
CA ILE A 46 3.09 -11.13 12.95
C ILE A 46 2.98 -12.65 12.77
N ASP A 47 1.76 -13.14 12.54
CA ASP A 47 1.47 -14.58 12.48
C ASP A 47 1.76 -15.20 11.10
N VAL A 48 2.19 -14.39 10.13
CA VAL A 48 2.50 -14.88 8.78
C VAL A 48 4.01 -14.93 8.57
N PRO A 49 4.62 -16.12 8.58
CA PRO A 49 6.04 -16.25 8.37
C PRO A 49 6.41 -15.92 6.91
N PHE A 50 7.57 -15.28 6.74
CA PHE A 50 8.13 -15.10 5.41
C PHE A 50 8.50 -16.44 4.76
N PRO A 51 8.52 -16.55 3.42
CA PRO A 51 8.84 -17.79 2.72
C PRO A 51 10.22 -18.31 3.11
N ARG A 52 10.33 -19.62 3.25
CA ARG A 52 11.63 -20.28 3.41
C ARG A 52 12.54 -19.90 2.24
N GLY A 53 13.78 -19.59 2.53
CA GLY A 53 14.76 -19.12 1.53
C GLY A 53 14.93 -17.60 1.45
N MET A 54 14.19 -16.81 2.24
CA MET A 54 14.49 -15.42 2.46
C MET A 54 15.42 -15.24 3.68
N SER A 55 16.51 -14.52 3.49
CA SER A 55 17.38 -14.08 4.59
C SER A 55 16.79 -12.88 5.33
N HIS A 56 17.24 -12.65 6.57
CA HIS A 56 16.83 -11.45 7.34
C HIS A 56 17.18 -10.15 6.62
N ALA A 57 18.32 -10.11 5.91
CA ALA A 57 18.71 -8.94 5.11
C ALA A 57 17.75 -8.70 3.94
N GLU A 58 17.23 -9.75 3.31
CA GLU A 58 16.24 -9.64 2.24
C GLU A 58 14.88 -9.20 2.77
N ILE A 59 14.48 -9.68 3.95
CA ILE A 59 13.26 -9.23 4.65
C ILE A 59 13.39 -7.73 5.00
N GLY A 60 14.55 -7.29 5.48
CA GLY A 60 14.82 -5.88 5.73
C GLY A 60 14.71 -5.02 4.47
N LYS A 61 15.26 -5.46 3.34
CA LYS A 61 15.10 -4.79 2.05
C LYS A 61 13.63 -4.73 1.61
N LEU A 62 12.88 -5.82 1.80
CA LEU A 62 11.46 -5.87 1.49
C LEU A 62 10.66 -4.89 2.36
N ALA A 63 10.99 -4.77 3.65
CA ALA A 63 10.35 -3.79 4.55
C ALA A 63 10.64 -2.33 4.13
N ILE A 64 11.83 -2.05 3.56
CA ILE A 64 12.11 -0.75 2.96
C ILE A 64 11.22 -0.50 1.74
N LEU A 65 11.08 -1.48 0.84
CA LEU A 65 10.20 -1.39 -0.32
C LEU A 65 8.73 -1.23 0.09
N ALA A 66 8.31 -1.85 1.19
CA ALA A 66 6.94 -1.73 1.70
C ALA A 66 6.53 -0.29 2.06
N LYS A 67 7.50 0.60 2.35
CA LYS A 67 7.24 2.04 2.53
C LYS A 67 6.84 2.76 1.24
N HIS A 68 7.04 2.12 0.11
CA HIS A 68 6.74 2.63 -1.22
C HIS A 68 5.51 1.97 -1.86
N ILE A 69 4.67 1.34 -1.07
CA ILE A 69 3.40 0.80 -1.52
C ILE A 69 2.45 1.96 -1.84
N TRP A 70 1.84 1.91 -3.02
CA TRP A 70 0.82 2.86 -3.40
C TRP A 70 -0.55 2.45 -2.86
N SER A 71 -1.00 3.17 -1.84
CA SER A 71 -2.36 3.08 -1.27
C SER A 71 -2.99 1.66 -1.31
N THR A 72 -4.27 1.57 -1.64
CA THR A 72 -5.06 0.33 -1.61
C THR A 72 -4.66 -0.73 -2.63
N SER A 73 -3.95 -0.34 -3.69
CA SER A 73 -3.55 -1.26 -4.77
C SER A 73 -2.42 -2.21 -4.39
N ASN A 74 -1.64 -1.89 -3.36
CA ASN A 74 -0.40 -2.58 -2.99
C ASN A 74 0.67 -2.59 -4.10
N MET A 75 0.55 -1.73 -5.12
CA MET A 75 1.53 -1.53 -6.16
C MET A 75 2.77 -0.84 -5.59
N LEU A 76 3.95 -1.27 -5.98
CA LEU A 76 5.21 -0.57 -5.68
C LEU A 76 5.36 0.60 -6.65
N GLY A 77 5.28 1.82 -6.13
CA GLY A 77 5.24 3.00 -6.96
C GLY A 77 5.42 4.31 -6.20
N TYR A 78 5.39 5.41 -6.94
CA TYR A 78 5.56 6.77 -6.43
C TYR A 78 4.54 7.71 -7.05
N ARG A 79 4.40 8.88 -6.45
CA ARG A 79 3.54 9.94 -6.98
C ARG A 79 4.25 10.67 -8.11
N GLY A 80 3.73 10.52 -9.32
CA GLY A 80 4.17 11.27 -10.50
C GLY A 80 3.15 12.29 -10.96
N SER A 81 3.46 13.03 -12.01
CA SER A 81 2.48 13.84 -12.74
C SER A 81 1.41 12.92 -13.33
N GLY A 82 0.15 13.18 -13.01
CA GLY A 82 -0.96 12.34 -13.49
C GLY A 82 -1.31 11.13 -12.63
N GLY A 83 -0.70 10.95 -11.44
CA GLY A 83 -1.08 9.88 -10.52
C GLY A 83 0.05 8.96 -10.08
N ALA A 84 -0.30 7.71 -9.78
CA ALA A 84 0.67 6.70 -9.39
C ALA A 84 1.53 6.26 -10.59
N LYS A 85 2.84 6.19 -10.38
CA LYS A 85 3.78 5.61 -11.35
C LYS A 85 4.45 4.39 -10.74
N PRO A 86 4.48 3.24 -11.42
CA PRO A 86 5.13 2.05 -10.92
C PRO A 86 6.66 2.21 -10.91
N TYR A 87 7.30 1.59 -9.95
CA TYR A 87 8.76 1.46 -9.96
C TYR A 87 9.21 0.37 -10.91
N THR A 88 10.31 0.64 -11.62
CA THR A 88 11.06 -0.40 -12.32
C THR A 88 11.89 -1.22 -11.33
N ALA A 89 12.37 -2.41 -11.76
CA ALA A 89 13.25 -3.25 -10.94
C ALA A 89 14.54 -2.49 -10.54
N GLU A 90 15.08 -1.70 -11.46
CA GLU A 90 16.25 -0.86 -11.22
C GLU A 90 15.99 0.21 -10.15
N GLN A 91 14.86 0.94 -10.25
CA GLN A 91 14.48 1.94 -9.25
C GLN A 91 14.27 1.31 -7.87
N MET A 92 13.63 0.15 -7.80
CA MET A 92 13.53 -0.62 -6.56
C MET A 92 14.91 -0.98 -6.01
N GLY A 93 15.83 -1.40 -6.88
CA GLY A 93 17.21 -1.70 -6.50
C GLY A 93 17.91 -0.49 -5.87
N ARG A 94 17.80 0.69 -6.48
CA ARG A 94 18.39 1.94 -5.93
C ARG A 94 17.84 2.26 -4.54
N ILE A 95 16.51 2.08 -4.32
CA ILE A 95 15.87 2.32 -3.02
C ILE A 95 16.48 1.44 -1.91
N ILE A 96 16.82 0.19 -2.23
CA ILE A 96 17.33 -0.80 -1.26
C ILE A 96 18.86 -0.99 -1.32
N GLY A 97 19.57 -0.11 -2.03
CA GLY A 97 21.03 -0.11 -2.10
C GLY A 97 21.63 -1.27 -2.90
N LEU A 98 20.92 -1.79 -3.91
CA LEU A 98 21.40 -2.86 -4.80
C LEU A 98 21.85 -2.30 -6.15
N LYS A 99 22.89 -2.89 -6.72
CA LYS A 99 23.28 -2.67 -8.12
C LYS A 99 22.20 -3.27 -9.05
N GLU A 100 22.11 -2.77 -10.28
CA GLU A 100 21.08 -3.13 -11.25
C GLU A 100 20.90 -4.65 -11.44
N TYR A 101 22.03 -5.37 -11.66
CA TYR A 101 21.98 -6.84 -11.83
C TYR A 101 21.51 -7.57 -10.56
N GLN A 102 21.86 -7.06 -9.38
CA GLN A 102 21.41 -7.60 -8.09
C GLN A 102 19.93 -7.31 -7.87
N ALA A 103 19.47 -6.11 -8.25
CA ALA A 103 18.08 -5.73 -8.17
C ALA A 103 17.19 -6.65 -9.00
N SER A 104 17.57 -6.90 -10.26
CA SER A 104 16.86 -7.81 -11.15
C SER A 104 16.81 -9.24 -10.63
N ALA A 105 17.90 -9.73 -10.05
CA ALA A 105 17.95 -11.05 -9.42
C ALA A 105 17.08 -11.12 -8.16
N PHE A 106 17.13 -10.09 -7.33
CA PHE A 106 16.33 -9.99 -6.11
C PHE A 106 14.84 -9.95 -6.43
N VAL A 107 14.41 -9.10 -7.37
CA VAL A 107 13.00 -9.00 -7.78
C VAL A 107 12.51 -10.35 -8.36
N ARG A 108 13.28 -11.02 -9.20
CA ARG A 108 12.95 -12.36 -9.71
C ARG A 108 12.78 -13.38 -8.59
N LYS A 109 13.67 -13.35 -7.58
CA LYS A 109 13.53 -14.20 -6.39
C LYS A 109 12.23 -13.93 -5.64
N LEU A 110 11.89 -12.64 -5.41
CA LEU A 110 10.64 -12.27 -4.75
C LEU A 110 9.40 -12.73 -5.52
N ILE A 111 9.44 -12.66 -6.86
CA ILE A 111 8.35 -13.16 -7.72
C ILE A 111 8.24 -14.69 -7.59
N HIS A 112 9.36 -15.40 -7.66
CA HIS A 112 9.37 -16.86 -7.52
C HIS A 112 8.80 -17.32 -6.17
N LEU A 113 9.10 -16.58 -5.10
CA LEU A 113 8.60 -16.85 -3.76
C LEU A 113 7.14 -16.38 -3.53
N GLY A 114 6.52 -15.73 -4.50
CA GLY A 114 5.16 -15.21 -4.38
C GLY A 114 5.03 -14.02 -3.43
N VAL A 115 6.13 -13.34 -3.13
CA VAL A 115 6.19 -12.14 -2.29
C VAL A 115 5.87 -10.89 -3.11
N VAL A 116 6.26 -10.87 -4.37
CA VAL A 116 5.96 -9.83 -5.34
C VAL A 116 5.31 -10.48 -6.57
N ALA A 117 4.35 -9.81 -7.17
CA ALA A 117 3.82 -10.16 -8.48
C ALA A 117 4.24 -9.12 -9.52
N ARG A 118 4.57 -9.59 -10.74
CA ARG A 118 4.81 -8.77 -11.92
C ARG A 118 3.59 -8.85 -12.82
N VAL A 119 2.99 -7.72 -13.10
CA VAL A 119 1.81 -7.61 -13.98
C VAL A 119 2.18 -6.72 -15.16
N GLU A 120 1.82 -7.15 -16.36
CA GLU A 120 1.90 -6.32 -17.57
C GLU A 120 0.52 -5.72 -17.84
N ILE A 121 0.46 -4.41 -17.92
CA ILE A 121 -0.76 -3.68 -18.23
C ILE A 121 -0.60 -3.03 -19.59
N GLN A 122 -1.60 -3.20 -20.44
CA GLN A 122 -1.67 -2.51 -21.72
C GLN A 122 -2.14 -1.07 -21.49
N ILE A 123 -1.37 -0.09 -21.99
CA ILE A 123 -1.70 1.33 -21.86
C ILE A 123 -2.21 1.85 -23.19
N GLY A 124 -3.37 2.52 -23.14
CA GLY A 124 -3.95 3.17 -24.32
C GLY A 124 -4.58 2.21 -25.31
N LYS A 125 -4.89 2.76 -26.50
CA LYS A 125 -5.50 2.00 -27.61
C LYS A 125 -4.49 1.18 -28.40
N ASP A 126 -3.21 1.54 -28.33
CA ASP A 126 -2.14 0.82 -29.01
C ASP A 126 -1.74 -0.42 -28.23
N LYS A 127 -1.91 -1.58 -28.86
CA LYS A 127 -1.57 -2.89 -28.25
C LYS A 127 -0.07 -3.07 -27.95
N GLU A 128 0.77 -2.16 -28.42
CA GLU A 128 2.23 -2.24 -28.27
C GLU A 128 2.76 -1.55 -27.00
N GLN A 129 2.01 -0.61 -26.43
CA GLN A 129 2.45 0.05 -25.20
C GLN A 129 2.06 -0.77 -23.98
N ARG A 130 3.08 -1.39 -23.36
CA ARG A 130 2.92 -2.17 -22.12
C ARG A 130 3.68 -1.52 -20.99
N GLU A 131 3.04 -1.45 -19.82
CA GLU A 131 3.64 -1.04 -18.57
C GLU A 131 3.79 -2.23 -17.64
N ILE A 132 4.96 -2.38 -17.06
CA ILE A 132 5.22 -3.40 -16.05
C ILE A 132 4.96 -2.79 -14.69
N GLN A 133 4.10 -3.43 -13.92
CA GLN A 133 3.79 -3.05 -12.55
C GLN A 133 4.16 -4.19 -11.59
N TYR A 134 4.70 -3.82 -10.43
CA TYR A 134 5.05 -4.75 -9.38
C TYR A 134 4.13 -4.54 -8.18
N TYR A 135 3.53 -5.61 -7.71
CA TYR A 135 2.62 -5.61 -6.57
C TYR A 135 3.22 -6.40 -5.42
N LEU A 136 3.17 -5.83 -4.23
CA LEU A 136 3.59 -6.53 -3.03
C LEU A 136 2.45 -7.40 -2.50
N ASN A 137 2.76 -8.64 -2.11
CA ASN A 137 1.74 -9.55 -1.60
C ASN A 137 1.17 -9.04 -0.26
N PRO A 138 -0.15 -8.82 -0.16
CA PRO A 138 -0.79 -8.26 1.02
C PRO A 138 -0.69 -9.16 2.26
N ILE A 139 -0.32 -10.43 2.12
CA ILE A 139 -0.07 -11.33 3.26
C ILE A 139 1.13 -10.84 4.09
N TYR A 140 2.16 -10.28 3.45
CA TYR A 140 3.38 -9.84 4.14
C TYR A 140 3.34 -8.37 4.52
N PHE A 141 2.94 -7.52 3.59
CA PHE A 141 2.80 -6.08 3.82
C PHE A 141 1.57 -5.54 3.11
N PHE A 142 0.76 -4.80 3.83
CA PHE A 142 -0.47 -4.26 3.29
C PHE A 142 -0.72 -2.81 3.75
N SER A 143 -1.02 -1.93 2.81
CA SER A 143 -1.25 -0.50 3.08
C SER A 143 -2.72 -0.14 3.31
N SER A 144 -3.62 -1.12 3.30
CA SER A 144 -5.06 -0.91 3.45
C SER A 144 -5.67 -1.87 4.49
N ASN A 145 -6.97 -1.77 4.70
CA ASN A 145 -7.77 -2.66 5.56
C ASN A 145 -8.63 -3.62 4.75
N ARG A 146 -8.76 -3.42 3.43
CA ARG A 146 -9.62 -4.22 2.55
C ARG A 146 -8.85 -4.64 1.32
N ILE A 147 -8.87 -5.92 1.00
CA ILE A 147 -8.26 -6.48 -0.21
C ILE A 147 -9.26 -6.28 -1.36
N PRO A 148 -8.93 -5.50 -2.40
CA PRO A 148 -9.78 -5.37 -3.58
C PRO A 148 -9.67 -6.62 -4.47
N LEU A 149 -10.67 -6.84 -5.33
CA LEU A 149 -10.75 -8.02 -6.20
C LEU A 149 -9.51 -8.21 -7.08
N ASN A 150 -8.99 -7.14 -7.69
CA ASN A 150 -7.80 -7.20 -8.53
C ASN A 150 -6.57 -7.71 -7.77
N LEU A 151 -6.35 -7.22 -6.54
CA LEU A 151 -5.24 -7.67 -5.70
C LEU A 151 -5.43 -9.12 -5.24
N TYR A 152 -6.67 -9.53 -4.93
CA TYR A 152 -6.99 -10.92 -4.65
C TYR A 152 -6.65 -11.83 -5.83
N LEU A 153 -7.05 -11.45 -7.05
CA LEU A 153 -6.79 -12.26 -8.26
C LEU A 153 -5.30 -12.40 -8.54
N ILE A 154 -4.52 -11.33 -8.36
CA ILE A 154 -3.05 -11.35 -8.53
C ILE A 154 -2.39 -12.37 -7.57
N PHE A 155 -2.86 -12.46 -6.33
CA PHE A 155 -2.27 -13.31 -5.29
C PHE A 155 -3.20 -14.46 -4.84
N ARG A 156 -4.16 -14.84 -5.66
CA ARG A 156 -5.17 -15.85 -5.31
C ARG A 156 -4.57 -17.12 -4.72
N LYS A 157 -3.55 -17.66 -5.35
CA LYS A 157 -2.90 -18.91 -4.91
C LYS A 157 -2.35 -18.84 -3.47
N GLN A 158 -1.87 -17.67 -3.06
CA GLN A 158 -1.35 -17.45 -1.71
C GLN A 158 -2.47 -17.07 -0.73
N LEU A 159 -3.37 -16.18 -1.14
CA LEU A 159 -4.47 -15.70 -0.31
C LEU A 159 -5.48 -16.81 0.02
N ASP A 160 -5.74 -17.72 -0.90
CA ASP A 160 -6.64 -18.87 -0.67
C ASP A 160 -6.17 -19.79 0.47
N LYS A 161 -4.89 -19.73 0.85
CA LYS A 161 -4.35 -20.51 1.98
C LYS A 161 -4.64 -19.89 3.35
N VAL A 162 -4.90 -18.59 3.39
CA VAL A 162 -5.06 -17.82 4.65
C VAL A 162 -6.45 -17.23 4.81
N LEU A 163 -7.20 -17.06 3.72
CA LEU A 163 -8.54 -16.50 3.77
C LEU A 163 -9.60 -17.56 4.14
N PRO A 164 -10.63 -17.17 4.92
CA PRO A 164 -11.78 -18.01 5.18
C PRO A 164 -12.48 -18.47 3.90
N GLY A 165 -13.11 -19.66 3.93
CA GLY A 165 -13.80 -20.24 2.77
C GLY A 165 -14.85 -19.31 2.16
N TRP A 166 -15.71 -18.72 3.01
CA TRP A 166 -16.77 -17.81 2.57
C TRP A 166 -16.24 -16.55 1.84
N VAL A 167 -15.06 -16.04 2.22
CA VAL A 167 -14.44 -14.89 1.53
C VAL A 167 -14.03 -15.27 0.10
N LYS A 168 -13.51 -16.48 -0.07
CA LYS A 168 -13.13 -17.00 -1.40
C LYS A 168 -14.35 -17.17 -2.31
N GLU A 169 -15.46 -17.62 -1.76
CA GLU A 169 -16.74 -17.73 -2.49
C GLU A 169 -17.26 -16.37 -2.94
N GLU A 170 -17.19 -15.35 -2.06
CA GLU A 170 -17.63 -14.00 -2.42
C GLU A 170 -16.75 -13.39 -3.53
N PHE A 171 -15.44 -13.55 -3.46
CA PHE A 171 -14.55 -13.15 -4.56
C PHE A 171 -14.82 -13.93 -5.86
N GLY A 172 -15.16 -15.22 -5.75
CA GLY A 172 -15.57 -16.04 -6.89
C GLY A 172 -16.81 -15.48 -7.59
N LYS A 173 -17.85 -15.10 -6.82
CA LYS A 173 -19.07 -14.49 -7.35
C LYS A 173 -18.83 -13.14 -8.03
N GLN A 174 -17.91 -12.31 -7.48
CA GLN A 174 -17.56 -11.03 -8.07
C GLN A 174 -16.82 -11.18 -9.41
N ASN A 175 -15.95 -12.18 -9.52
CA ASN A 175 -15.18 -12.43 -10.74
C ASN A 175 -16.04 -12.91 -11.92
N VAL A 176 -17.20 -13.51 -11.66
CA VAL A 176 -18.13 -13.99 -12.72
C VAL A 176 -19.02 -12.87 -13.26
N LYS A 177 -19.17 -11.76 -12.52
CA LYS A 177 -20.03 -10.64 -12.89
C LYS A 177 -19.33 -9.52 -13.67
N GLY A 178 -18.02 -9.58 -13.82
CA GLY A 178 -17.18 -8.63 -14.56
C GLY A 178 -16.61 -9.23 -15.83
#